data_5ad8c1462ebdadfc76acd22e909f33b5
#
_entry.id   5ad8c1462ebdadfc76acd22e909f33b5
#
_cell.length_a   1.000
_cell.length_b   1.000
_cell.length_c   1.000
_cell.angle_alpha   90.00
_cell.angle_beta   90.00
_cell.angle_gamma   90.00
#
_symmetry.space_group_name_H-M   'P 1'
#
loop_
_entity.id
_entity.type
_entity.pdbx_description
1 polymer ?
#
loop_
_entity_poly.entity_id
_entity_poly.type
_entity_poly.pdbx_seq_one_letter_code
_entity_poly.pdbx_strand_id
1 'polypeptide(L)'
;MSNDKYVSPLSERYASKEMQYIFSPDMKFKTWRKLWIALAETEKELGLNITQEQIDELKAHADDINYDVAKAREKEVRHDVMSHVYAYGVQCPKAKGIIHLGATSCYVGDNTDLIIMTEALQLVRKKLLNVLAELAKFADKYKNQPTLAFTHFQPAQPTTVGKRATLWMMELKLDLDDLEYLIGSMRLLGSKGTTGTQASFLELFDGDHEKCRRLDQRIAEKMGFSGCYPVSGQTYSRKIDSRVISVLAGIAQSAHKFSNDIRLLQHLKEVEEPFEKHQIGSSAMAYKRNPMRSERIASLSNYVMSDMMNPMLVASTQWFERTLDDSANKRLSVPEGFLAIDGILDLYLNVVDGLVVYPKVIEKHMMAELPFMATENIMMDAVKAGGDRQELHERIRELSMEAGRTVKVEGKDNNLLDLIAADPAFNLTIEELNKSMEPSRYVGRAKEQTTAFIEKVVQPVLDEHKEMLGIKAEINV
;
A
#
# COMPACT_ATOMS: atom_id res chain seq x y z
N MET A 1 13.56 -1.20 -28.33
CA MET A 1 14.55 -0.64 -27.37
C MET A 1 15.81 -1.46 -27.48
N SER A 2 16.96 -0.85 -27.34
CA SER A 2 18.24 -1.55 -27.35
C SER A 2 18.40 -2.37 -26.07
N ASN A 3 18.80 -3.64 -26.16
CA ASN A 3 18.97 -4.55 -25.03
C ASN A 3 20.36 -4.41 -24.37
N ASP A 4 21.12 -3.37 -24.70
CA ASP A 4 22.47 -3.12 -24.24
C ASP A 4 22.56 -2.07 -23.09
N LYS A 5 21.40 -1.72 -22.49
CA LYS A 5 21.31 -0.76 -21.40
C LYS A 5 20.56 -1.34 -20.21
N TYR A 6 21.00 -0.96 -19.02
CA TYR A 6 20.25 -1.29 -17.81
C TYR A 6 18.89 -0.60 -17.82
N VAL A 7 17.83 -1.38 -17.55
CA VAL A 7 16.47 -0.91 -17.32
C VAL A 7 16.04 -1.36 -15.93
N SER A 8 15.44 -0.47 -15.14
CA SER A 8 14.96 -0.82 -13.80
C SER A 8 13.89 -1.89 -13.86
N PRO A 9 14.03 -3.00 -13.12
CA PRO A 9 12.98 -4.02 -13.00
C PRO A 9 11.64 -3.47 -12.49
N LEU A 10 11.67 -2.38 -11.72
CA LEU A 10 10.45 -1.72 -11.25
C LEU A 10 9.59 -1.25 -12.43
N SER A 11 10.19 -0.64 -13.43
CA SER A 11 9.48 -0.15 -14.62
C SER A 11 9.15 -1.27 -15.62
N GLU A 12 10.07 -2.24 -15.78
CA GLU A 12 9.91 -3.27 -16.81
C GLU A 12 8.94 -4.38 -16.37
N ARG A 13 8.92 -4.73 -15.08
CA ARG A 13 8.29 -5.95 -14.58
C ARG A 13 7.17 -5.73 -13.57
N TYR A 14 7.25 -4.69 -12.73
CA TYR A 14 6.41 -4.63 -11.53
C TYR A 14 5.39 -3.52 -11.53
N ALA A 15 5.78 -2.30 -11.87
CA ALA A 15 4.88 -1.15 -11.82
C ALA A 15 3.90 -1.11 -13.00
N SER A 16 2.67 -0.66 -12.74
CA SER A 16 1.67 -0.42 -13.76
C SER A 16 2.09 0.71 -14.70
N LYS A 17 1.54 0.73 -15.91
CA LYS A 17 1.75 1.81 -16.88
C LYS A 17 1.24 3.15 -16.34
N GLU A 18 0.19 3.15 -15.52
CA GLU A 18 -0.40 4.34 -14.91
C GLU A 18 0.60 4.98 -13.94
N MET A 19 1.20 4.21 -13.03
CA MET A 19 2.21 4.73 -12.10
C MET A 19 3.48 5.19 -12.83
N GLN A 20 3.92 4.45 -13.85
CA GLN A 20 5.07 4.84 -14.67
C GLN A 20 4.81 6.16 -15.41
N TYR A 21 3.59 6.40 -15.91
CA TYR A 21 3.24 7.67 -16.55
C TYR A 21 3.30 8.83 -15.58
N ILE A 22 2.78 8.66 -14.35
CA ILE A 22 2.82 9.70 -13.30
C ILE A 22 4.24 10.21 -13.06
N PHE A 23 5.24 9.33 -13.09
CA PHE A 23 6.66 9.69 -12.92
C PHE A 23 7.42 9.91 -14.23
N SER A 24 6.73 9.97 -15.36
CA SER A 24 7.35 10.16 -16.67
C SER A 24 7.81 11.61 -16.91
N PRO A 25 8.77 11.81 -17.83
CA PRO A 25 9.10 13.15 -18.31
C PRO A 25 7.90 13.92 -18.87
N ASP A 26 6.99 13.25 -19.57
CA ASP A 26 5.78 13.88 -20.11
C ASP A 26 4.92 14.49 -19.01
N MET A 27 4.62 13.74 -17.97
CA MET A 27 3.86 14.23 -16.82
C MET A 27 4.58 15.40 -16.15
N LYS A 28 5.89 15.28 -15.92
CA LYS A 28 6.70 16.32 -15.30
C LYS A 28 6.64 17.63 -16.10
N PHE A 29 6.97 17.59 -17.39
CA PHE A 29 7.15 18.82 -18.16
C PHE A 29 5.82 19.44 -18.62
N LYS A 30 4.77 18.65 -18.81
CA LYS A 30 3.41 19.16 -19.00
C LYS A 30 2.91 19.88 -17.74
N THR A 31 3.23 19.34 -16.56
CA THR A 31 2.90 20.01 -15.29
C THR A 31 3.66 21.33 -15.13
N TRP A 32 4.94 21.41 -15.56
CA TRP A 32 5.66 22.68 -15.60
C TRP A 32 4.93 23.73 -16.44
N ARG A 33 4.45 23.36 -17.63
CA ARG A 33 3.71 24.28 -18.49
C ARG A 33 2.39 24.70 -17.87
N LYS A 34 1.64 23.78 -17.25
CA LYS A 34 0.43 24.12 -16.48
C LYS A 34 0.72 25.13 -15.37
N LEU A 35 1.83 24.96 -14.64
CA LEU A 35 2.24 25.89 -13.59
C LEU A 35 2.63 27.26 -14.14
N TRP A 36 3.34 27.34 -15.27
CA TRP A 36 3.62 28.62 -15.91
C TRP A 36 2.37 29.31 -16.45
N ILE A 37 1.40 28.57 -16.98
CA ILE A 37 0.11 29.11 -17.39
C ILE A 37 -0.65 29.64 -16.15
N ALA A 38 -0.73 28.86 -15.08
CA ALA A 38 -1.37 29.27 -13.83
C ALA A 38 -0.74 30.54 -13.24
N LEU A 39 0.61 30.64 -13.30
CA LEU A 39 1.33 31.82 -12.87
C LEU A 39 0.95 33.06 -13.72
N ALA A 40 1.07 32.98 -15.04
CA ALA A 40 0.77 34.09 -15.96
C ALA A 40 -0.68 34.55 -15.87
N GLU A 41 -1.62 33.62 -15.79
CA GLU A 41 -3.05 33.94 -15.58
C GLU A 41 -3.26 34.69 -14.27
N THR A 42 -2.66 34.21 -13.19
CA THR A 42 -2.84 34.82 -11.86
C THR A 42 -2.14 36.20 -11.78
N GLU A 43 -0.97 36.34 -12.36
CA GLU A 43 -0.29 37.62 -12.47
C GLU A 43 -1.11 38.65 -13.25
N LYS A 44 -1.74 38.24 -14.34
CA LYS A 44 -2.72 39.08 -15.08
C LYS A 44 -3.93 39.47 -14.23
N GLU A 45 -4.54 38.50 -13.53
CA GLU A 45 -5.67 38.72 -12.61
C GLU A 45 -5.33 39.76 -11.51
N LEU A 46 -4.07 39.76 -11.08
CA LEU A 46 -3.54 40.68 -10.05
C LEU A 46 -3.03 41.99 -10.59
N GLY A 47 -3.13 42.23 -11.92
CA GLY A 47 -2.92 43.52 -12.53
C GLY A 47 -1.58 43.73 -13.22
N LEU A 48 -0.78 42.68 -13.41
CA LEU A 48 0.41 42.79 -14.24
C LEU A 48 0.02 42.92 -15.75
N ASN A 49 0.89 43.57 -16.53
CA ASN A 49 0.65 43.80 -17.95
C ASN A 49 0.91 42.54 -18.77
N ILE A 50 0.00 41.57 -18.64
CA ILE A 50 -0.02 40.31 -19.39
C ILE A 50 -1.28 40.27 -20.25
N THR A 51 -1.12 40.02 -21.55
CA THR A 51 -2.26 40.02 -22.49
C THR A 51 -2.94 38.65 -22.55
N GLN A 52 -4.21 38.64 -22.97
CA GLN A 52 -4.92 37.39 -23.21
C GLN A 52 -4.27 36.56 -24.32
N GLU A 53 -3.80 37.24 -25.36
CA GLU A 53 -3.10 36.60 -26.48
C GLU A 53 -1.87 35.82 -26.04
N GLN A 54 -1.08 36.36 -25.09
CA GLN A 54 0.06 35.65 -24.51
C GLN A 54 -0.37 34.38 -23.75
N ILE A 55 -1.43 34.46 -22.97
CA ILE A 55 -1.95 33.29 -22.23
C ILE A 55 -2.50 32.23 -23.19
N ASP A 56 -3.24 32.65 -24.22
CA ASP A 56 -3.79 31.73 -25.22
C ASP A 56 -2.69 31.01 -26.01
N GLU A 57 -1.61 31.70 -26.32
CA GLU A 57 -0.44 31.11 -26.96
C GLU A 57 0.24 30.05 -26.05
N LEU A 58 0.41 30.34 -24.74
CA LEU A 58 0.89 29.35 -23.78
C LEU A 58 -0.01 28.11 -23.71
N LYS A 59 -1.31 28.32 -23.63
CA LYS A 59 -2.30 27.22 -23.58
C LYS A 59 -2.27 26.35 -24.83
N ALA A 60 -2.11 26.98 -26.01
CA ALA A 60 -2.05 26.26 -27.29
C ALA A 60 -0.87 25.24 -27.35
N HIS A 61 0.19 25.51 -26.60
CA HIS A 61 1.40 24.68 -26.55
C HIS A 61 1.63 24.04 -25.18
N ALA A 62 0.57 23.77 -24.40
CA ALA A 62 0.69 23.20 -23.06
C ALA A 62 1.20 21.74 -23.08
N ASP A 63 0.86 20.98 -24.13
CA ASP A 63 1.07 19.55 -24.19
C ASP A 63 2.12 19.07 -25.23
N ASP A 64 2.44 19.89 -26.21
CA ASP A 64 3.36 19.56 -27.32
C ASP A 64 4.82 19.95 -27.03
N ILE A 65 5.46 19.31 -26.07
CA ILE A 65 6.81 19.65 -25.63
C ILE A 65 7.86 19.31 -26.69
N ASN A 66 8.65 20.33 -27.09
CA ASN A 66 9.79 20.10 -27.96
C ASN A 66 11.04 19.68 -27.16
N TYR A 67 11.14 18.36 -26.95
CA TYR A 67 12.26 17.78 -26.18
C TYR A 67 13.62 17.99 -26.83
N ASP A 68 13.70 18.03 -28.16
CA ASP A 68 14.97 18.18 -28.86
C ASP A 68 15.56 19.55 -28.65
N VAL A 69 14.72 20.59 -28.72
CA VAL A 69 15.14 21.98 -28.43
C VAL A 69 15.55 22.13 -26.96
N ALA A 70 14.76 21.56 -26.04
CA ALA A 70 15.05 21.61 -24.61
C ALA A 70 16.40 20.91 -24.30
N LYS A 71 16.64 19.70 -24.81
CA LYS A 71 17.87 18.93 -24.61
C LYS A 71 19.08 19.62 -25.22
N ALA A 72 18.94 20.17 -26.42
CA ALA A 72 20.03 20.93 -27.07
C ALA A 72 20.42 22.12 -26.20
N ARG A 73 19.43 22.90 -25.73
CA ARG A 73 19.68 24.06 -24.86
C ARG A 73 20.30 23.68 -23.53
N GLU A 74 19.85 22.56 -22.90
CA GLU A 74 20.40 22.10 -21.63
C GLU A 74 21.89 21.73 -21.73
N LYS A 75 22.33 21.17 -22.86
CA LYS A 75 23.75 20.89 -23.10
C LYS A 75 24.62 22.18 -23.07
N GLU A 76 24.04 23.28 -23.49
CA GLU A 76 24.76 24.59 -23.52
C GLU A 76 24.76 25.24 -22.14
N VAL A 77 23.58 25.38 -21.51
CA VAL A 77 23.39 26.19 -20.29
C VAL A 77 23.47 25.39 -18.98
N ARG A 78 23.46 24.07 -19.05
CA ARG A 78 23.55 23.17 -17.89
C ARG A 78 22.45 23.41 -16.83
N HIS A 79 21.23 23.78 -17.28
CA HIS A 79 20.13 24.12 -16.43
C HIS A 79 18.80 23.69 -17.08
N ASP A 80 18.15 22.69 -16.49
CA ASP A 80 16.95 22.06 -17.04
C ASP A 80 15.75 23.04 -17.15
N VAL A 81 15.42 23.75 -16.07
CA VAL A 81 14.27 24.68 -16.07
C VAL A 81 14.43 25.77 -17.10
N MET A 82 15.62 26.41 -17.17
CA MET A 82 15.88 27.47 -18.16
C MET A 82 15.89 26.95 -19.60
N SER A 83 16.24 25.69 -19.79
CA SER A 83 16.18 25.05 -21.11
C SER A 83 14.74 24.82 -21.55
N HIS A 84 13.85 24.45 -20.66
CA HIS A 84 12.42 24.33 -20.93
C HIS A 84 11.72 25.68 -21.07
N VAL A 85 12.11 26.70 -20.30
CA VAL A 85 11.64 28.10 -20.52
C VAL A 85 12.00 28.54 -21.93
N TYR A 86 13.25 28.31 -22.38
CA TYR A 86 13.71 28.62 -23.73
C TYR A 86 12.87 27.85 -24.80
N ALA A 87 12.76 26.55 -24.66
CA ALA A 87 12.01 25.72 -25.62
C ALA A 87 10.54 26.14 -25.72
N TYR A 88 9.92 26.48 -24.58
CA TYR A 88 8.53 26.99 -24.55
C TYR A 88 8.43 28.37 -25.22
N GLY A 89 9.42 29.27 -24.99
CA GLY A 89 9.50 30.59 -25.62
C GLY A 89 9.71 30.52 -27.12
N VAL A 90 10.38 29.48 -27.65
CA VAL A 90 10.51 29.27 -29.12
C VAL A 90 9.15 28.97 -29.73
N GLN A 91 8.30 28.18 -29.05
CA GLN A 91 6.95 27.89 -29.49
C GLN A 91 5.96 29.04 -29.26
N CYS A 92 6.23 29.89 -28.26
CA CYS A 92 5.37 30.98 -27.81
C CYS A 92 6.08 32.34 -27.91
N PRO A 93 6.37 32.86 -29.13
CA PRO A 93 7.15 34.09 -29.30
C PRO A 93 6.52 35.33 -28.67
N LYS A 94 5.19 35.43 -28.59
CA LYS A 94 4.50 36.56 -27.97
C LYS A 94 4.56 36.49 -26.43
N ALA A 95 4.49 35.28 -25.89
CA ALA A 95 4.52 35.04 -24.45
C ALA A 95 5.92 34.87 -23.87
N LYS A 96 6.94 34.73 -24.69
CA LYS A 96 8.29 34.34 -24.24
C LYS A 96 8.84 35.24 -23.11
N GLY A 97 8.45 36.53 -23.06
CA GLY A 97 8.92 37.47 -22.06
C GLY A 97 8.23 37.35 -20.70
N ILE A 98 7.14 36.60 -20.61
CA ILE A 98 6.39 36.42 -19.36
C ILE A 98 6.47 34.99 -18.78
N ILE A 99 7.10 34.06 -19.51
CA ILE A 99 7.29 32.70 -18.99
C ILE A 99 8.21 32.77 -17.78
N HIS A 100 7.79 32.21 -16.65
CA HIS A 100 8.59 32.14 -15.41
C HIS A 100 8.85 33.52 -14.76
N LEU A 101 7.97 34.50 -14.99
CA LEU A 101 8.13 35.85 -14.45
C LEU A 101 8.12 35.82 -12.91
N GLY A 102 9.12 36.45 -12.28
CA GLY A 102 9.29 36.49 -10.82
C GLY A 102 9.66 35.18 -10.15
N ALA A 103 9.55 34.06 -10.86
CA ALA A 103 9.72 32.72 -10.30
C ALA A 103 11.20 32.26 -10.28
N THR A 104 11.48 31.25 -9.46
CA THR A 104 12.72 30.47 -9.45
C THR A 104 12.46 29.05 -9.90
N SER A 105 13.52 28.28 -10.17
CA SER A 105 13.42 26.91 -10.66
C SER A 105 12.56 26.01 -9.78
N CYS A 106 12.58 26.20 -8.45
CA CYS A 106 11.78 25.43 -7.51
C CYS A 106 10.28 25.71 -7.63
N TYR A 107 9.86 26.83 -8.25
CA TYR A 107 8.43 27.06 -8.53
C TYR A 107 7.85 25.92 -9.36
N VAL A 108 8.46 25.57 -10.48
CA VAL A 108 7.98 24.44 -11.28
C VAL A 108 8.46 23.09 -10.74
N GLY A 109 9.71 22.98 -10.30
CA GLY A 109 10.26 21.72 -9.82
C GLY A 109 9.52 21.18 -8.60
N ASP A 110 9.46 21.97 -7.55
CA ASP A 110 8.90 21.53 -6.26
C ASP A 110 7.38 21.44 -6.26
N ASN A 111 6.68 22.38 -6.90
CA ASN A 111 5.22 22.26 -7.06
C ASN A 111 4.84 21.03 -7.89
N THR A 112 5.61 20.72 -8.95
CA THR A 112 5.39 19.50 -9.75
C THR A 112 5.60 18.24 -8.92
N ASP A 113 6.66 18.17 -8.12
CA ASP A 113 6.89 17.00 -7.26
C ASP A 113 5.73 16.76 -6.30
N LEU A 114 5.16 17.82 -5.70
CA LEU A 114 3.99 17.73 -4.82
C LEU A 114 2.72 17.28 -5.56
N ILE A 115 2.50 17.78 -6.78
CA ILE A 115 1.39 17.36 -7.64
C ILE A 115 1.52 15.89 -8.02
N ILE A 116 2.67 15.48 -8.50
CA ILE A 116 2.95 14.09 -8.92
C ILE A 116 2.81 13.13 -7.73
N MET A 117 3.39 13.47 -6.57
CA MET A 117 3.23 12.65 -5.38
C MET A 117 1.77 12.53 -4.96
N THR A 118 0.98 13.62 -5.05
CA THR A 118 -0.44 13.58 -4.71
C THR A 118 -1.22 12.67 -5.66
N GLU A 119 -0.98 12.75 -6.97
CA GLU A 119 -1.60 11.85 -7.94
C GLU A 119 -1.20 10.39 -7.72
N ALA A 120 0.07 10.14 -7.42
CA ALA A 120 0.55 8.80 -7.11
C ALA A 120 -0.08 8.24 -5.82
N LEU A 121 -0.24 9.06 -4.77
CA LEU A 121 -0.96 8.68 -3.54
C LEU A 121 -2.44 8.35 -3.82
N GLN A 122 -3.10 9.08 -4.72
CA GLN A 122 -4.47 8.76 -5.16
C GLN A 122 -4.56 7.39 -5.84
N LEU A 123 -3.58 7.04 -6.68
CA LEU A 123 -3.52 5.73 -7.31
C LEU A 123 -3.26 4.62 -6.28
N VAL A 124 -2.36 4.85 -5.33
CA VAL A 124 -2.11 3.92 -4.20
C VAL A 124 -3.40 3.71 -3.40
N ARG A 125 -4.14 4.78 -3.06
CA ARG A 125 -5.44 4.70 -2.39
C ARG A 125 -6.42 3.84 -3.16
N LYS A 126 -6.57 4.08 -4.46
CA LYS A 126 -7.46 3.32 -5.34
C LYS A 126 -7.14 1.83 -5.30
N LYS A 127 -5.87 1.46 -5.40
CA LYS A 127 -5.44 0.04 -5.34
C LYS A 127 -5.64 -0.58 -3.97
N LEU A 128 -5.31 0.15 -2.89
CA LEU A 128 -5.50 -0.30 -1.51
C LEU A 128 -6.98 -0.58 -1.19
N LEU A 129 -7.89 0.29 -1.62
CA LEU A 129 -9.34 0.09 -1.50
C LEU A 129 -9.82 -1.18 -2.22
N ASN A 130 -9.27 -1.48 -3.40
CA ASN A 130 -9.63 -2.70 -4.13
C ASN A 130 -9.09 -3.97 -3.45
N VAL A 131 -7.88 -3.94 -2.89
CA VAL A 131 -7.37 -5.05 -2.07
C VAL A 131 -8.29 -5.28 -0.86
N LEU A 132 -8.69 -4.21 -0.18
CA LEU A 132 -9.58 -4.28 0.98
C LEU A 132 -10.96 -4.84 0.59
N ALA A 133 -11.49 -4.45 -0.57
CA ALA A 133 -12.77 -4.94 -1.10
C ALA A 133 -12.72 -6.45 -1.42
N GLU A 134 -11.66 -6.94 -2.04
CA GLU A 134 -11.51 -8.37 -2.34
C GLU A 134 -11.26 -9.19 -1.07
N LEU A 135 -10.50 -8.68 -0.10
CA LEU A 135 -10.36 -9.30 1.22
C LEU A 135 -11.70 -9.37 1.97
N ALA A 136 -12.54 -8.35 1.87
CA ALA A 136 -13.87 -8.36 2.47
C ALA A 136 -14.75 -9.48 1.89
N LYS A 137 -14.75 -9.66 0.57
CA LYS A 137 -15.44 -10.75 -0.11
C LYS A 137 -14.92 -12.12 0.35
N PHE A 138 -13.59 -12.27 0.40
CA PHE A 138 -12.95 -13.49 0.86
C PHE A 138 -13.31 -13.80 2.33
N ALA A 139 -13.21 -12.80 3.21
CA ALA A 139 -13.53 -12.95 4.63
C ALA A 139 -15.02 -13.33 4.83
N ASP A 140 -15.93 -12.70 4.11
CA ASP A 140 -17.37 -13.03 4.19
C ASP A 140 -17.66 -14.44 3.70
N LYS A 141 -17.07 -14.85 2.58
CA LYS A 141 -17.21 -16.21 2.03
C LYS A 141 -16.78 -17.29 3.02
N TYR A 142 -15.69 -17.05 3.76
CA TYR A 142 -15.08 -18.04 4.64
C TYR A 142 -15.26 -17.77 6.13
N LYS A 143 -16.17 -16.88 6.52
CA LYS A 143 -16.47 -16.56 7.94
C LYS A 143 -16.96 -17.73 8.77
N ASN A 144 -17.52 -18.77 8.11
CA ASN A 144 -18.02 -19.99 8.74
C ASN A 144 -17.05 -21.18 8.61
N GLN A 145 -15.91 -21.04 7.93
CA GLN A 145 -14.94 -22.13 7.75
C GLN A 145 -13.98 -22.21 8.94
N PRO A 146 -14.15 -23.17 9.87
CA PRO A 146 -13.22 -23.35 10.99
C PRO A 146 -11.81 -23.69 10.49
N THR A 147 -10.81 -23.18 11.19
CA THR A 147 -9.39 -23.53 10.98
C THR A 147 -8.62 -23.41 12.30
N LEU A 148 -7.51 -24.12 12.43
CA LEU A 148 -6.61 -23.92 13.55
C LEU A 148 -6.07 -22.48 13.56
N ALA A 149 -6.12 -21.82 14.73
CA ALA A 149 -5.28 -20.65 14.94
C ALA A 149 -3.90 -21.12 15.45
N PHE A 150 -2.91 -20.25 15.24
CA PHE A 150 -1.55 -20.49 15.68
C PHE A 150 -1.06 -19.33 16.54
N THR A 151 -0.57 -19.64 17.73
CA THR A 151 0.22 -18.71 18.55
C THR A 151 1.60 -19.30 18.71
N HIS A 152 2.67 -18.49 18.59
CA HIS A 152 4.04 -18.99 18.56
C HIS A 152 4.27 -20.09 17.48
N PHE A 153 3.44 -20.06 16.44
CA PHE A 153 3.36 -21.07 15.38
C PHE A 153 3.02 -22.48 15.92
N GLN A 154 2.40 -22.57 17.10
CA GLN A 154 1.85 -23.81 17.65
C GLN A 154 0.33 -23.78 17.54
N PRO A 155 -0.32 -24.93 17.28
CA PRO A 155 -1.77 -25.04 17.29
C PRO A 155 -2.37 -24.46 18.58
N ALA A 156 -3.36 -23.60 18.40
CA ALA A 156 -4.12 -22.97 19.47
C ALA A 156 -5.61 -23.17 19.24
N GLN A 157 -6.46 -22.49 20.01
CA GLN A 157 -7.89 -22.58 19.84
C GLN A 157 -8.31 -22.26 18.40
N PRO A 158 -9.34 -22.93 17.86
CA PRO A 158 -9.84 -22.69 16.53
C PRO A 158 -10.33 -21.24 16.30
N THR A 159 -10.18 -20.80 15.07
CA THR A 159 -10.76 -19.58 14.51
C THR A 159 -11.49 -19.92 13.22
N THR A 160 -11.81 -18.93 12.39
CA THR A 160 -12.25 -19.16 11.01
C THR A 160 -11.28 -18.54 10.00
N VAL A 161 -11.29 -19.09 8.78
CA VAL A 161 -10.51 -18.56 7.67
C VAL A 161 -10.87 -17.09 7.41
N GLY A 162 -12.17 -16.76 7.44
CA GLY A 162 -12.63 -15.38 7.29
C GLY A 162 -12.18 -14.47 8.43
N LYS A 163 -12.20 -14.96 9.68
CA LYS A 163 -11.70 -14.15 10.81
C LYS A 163 -10.20 -13.88 10.70
N ARG A 164 -9.41 -14.84 10.22
CA ARG A 164 -7.99 -14.60 9.93
C ARG A 164 -7.79 -13.48 8.91
N ALA A 165 -8.60 -13.46 7.85
CA ALA A 165 -8.54 -12.41 6.83
C ALA A 165 -8.85 -11.02 7.40
N THR A 166 -9.70 -10.90 8.43
CA THR A 166 -9.96 -9.60 9.07
C THR A 166 -8.71 -9.01 9.77
N LEU A 167 -7.73 -9.82 10.11
CA LEU A 167 -6.45 -9.31 10.66
C LEU A 167 -5.67 -8.55 9.59
N TRP A 168 -5.58 -9.11 8.38
CA TRP A 168 -4.95 -8.43 7.24
C TRP A 168 -5.71 -7.14 6.86
N MET A 169 -7.04 -7.22 6.87
CA MET A 169 -7.90 -6.06 6.57
C MET A 169 -7.75 -4.95 7.61
N MET A 170 -7.56 -5.28 8.90
CA MET A 170 -7.38 -4.28 9.95
C MET A 170 -6.08 -3.50 9.76
N GLU A 171 -4.99 -4.18 9.41
CA GLU A 171 -3.71 -3.53 9.11
C GLU A 171 -3.83 -2.57 7.92
N LEU A 172 -4.44 -3.04 6.81
CA LEU A 172 -4.69 -2.18 5.65
C LEU A 172 -5.63 -1.00 5.95
N LYS A 173 -6.56 -1.15 6.90
CA LYS A 173 -7.43 -0.05 7.33
C LYS A 173 -6.64 1.03 8.08
N LEU A 174 -5.68 0.63 8.92
CA LEU A 174 -4.76 1.58 9.58
C LEU A 174 -3.90 2.33 8.54
N ASP A 175 -3.37 1.59 7.55
CA ASP A 175 -2.61 2.20 6.46
C ASP A 175 -3.46 3.18 5.63
N LEU A 176 -4.73 2.84 5.39
CA LEU A 176 -5.66 3.71 4.67
C LEU A 176 -5.93 5.01 5.45
N ASP A 177 -6.09 4.95 6.77
CA ASP A 177 -6.28 6.14 7.62
C ASP A 177 -5.08 7.08 7.55
N ASP A 178 -3.87 6.53 7.61
CA ASP A 178 -2.63 7.30 7.47
C ASP A 178 -2.50 7.91 6.06
N LEU A 179 -2.85 7.16 5.03
CA LEU A 179 -2.84 7.60 3.64
C LEU A 179 -3.85 8.74 3.39
N GLU A 180 -5.08 8.61 3.87
CA GLU A 180 -6.11 9.65 3.75
C GLU A 180 -5.71 10.93 4.49
N TYR A 181 -5.16 10.81 5.69
CA TYR A 181 -4.63 11.96 6.42
C TYR A 181 -3.51 12.65 5.64
N LEU A 182 -2.59 11.87 5.06
CA LEU A 182 -1.49 12.41 4.25
C LEU A 182 -2.03 13.15 3.02
N ILE A 183 -2.90 12.53 2.23
CA ILE A 183 -3.52 13.13 1.03
C ILE A 183 -4.23 14.45 1.40
N GLY A 184 -5.03 14.45 2.46
CA GLY A 184 -5.74 15.64 2.94
C GLY A 184 -4.81 16.76 3.43
N SER A 185 -3.58 16.43 3.80
CA SER A 185 -2.57 17.39 4.28
C SER A 185 -1.65 17.95 3.18
N MET A 186 -1.69 17.38 1.96
CA MET A 186 -0.84 17.84 0.86
C MET A 186 -1.19 19.28 0.44
N ARG A 187 -0.15 20.09 0.25
CA ARG A 187 -0.24 21.50 -0.17
C ARG A 187 0.82 21.75 -1.23
N LEU A 188 0.66 22.81 -2.00
CA LEU A 188 1.72 23.28 -2.88
C LEU A 188 2.80 24.07 -2.12
N LEU A 189 3.97 24.21 -2.73
CA LEU A 189 4.97 25.17 -2.30
C LEU A 189 4.44 26.60 -2.52
N GLY A 190 3.85 26.85 -3.67
CA GLY A 190 3.45 28.17 -4.14
C GLY A 190 4.60 28.90 -4.85
N SER A 191 4.46 30.21 -4.97
CA SER A 191 5.42 31.13 -5.61
C SER A 191 6.25 31.83 -4.54
N LYS A 192 7.18 31.09 -3.92
CA LYS A 192 7.94 31.55 -2.75
C LYS A 192 9.21 32.35 -3.08
N GLY A 193 9.73 32.19 -4.27
CA GLY A 193 10.97 32.88 -4.69
C GLY A 193 12.23 32.22 -4.14
N THR A 194 13.35 32.94 -4.23
CA THR A 194 14.70 32.40 -3.99
C THR A 194 14.93 31.91 -2.57
N THR A 195 14.36 32.57 -1.59
CA THR A 195 14.57 32.28 -0.16
C THR A 195 13.28 32.09 0.63
N GLY A 196 12.15 31.96 -0.07
CA GLY A 196 10.83 31.78 0.56
C GLY A 196 10.13 33.09 0.95
N THR A 197 10.73 34.24 0.66
CA THR A 197 10.25 35.55 1.09
C THR A 197 9.32 36.25 0.09
N GLN A 198 9.15 35.69 -1.11
CA GLN A 198 8.41 36.28 -2.23
C GLN A 198 8.93 37.67 -2.68
N ALA A 199 10.20 37.99 -2.41
CA ALA A 199 10.76 39.32 -2.67
C ALA A 199 10.60 39.79 -4.11
N SER A 200 10.85 38.92 -5.12
CA SER A 200 10.65 39.25 -6.54
C SER A 200 9.18 39.53 -6.88
N PHE A 201 8.25 38.79 -6.31
CA PHE A 201 6.83 39.02 -6.52
C PHE A 201 6.34 40.28 -5.81
N LEU A 202 6.87 40.57 -4.61
CA LEU A 202 6.54 41.81 -3.89
C LEU A 202 6.99 43.03 -4.69
N GLU A 203 8.17 42.97 -5.34
CA GLU A 203 8.65 44.01 -6.23
C GLU A 203 7.75 44.14 -7.47
N LEU A 204 7.37 43.04 -8.13
CA LEU A 204 6.45 43.05 -9.28
C LEU A 204 5.08 43.64 -8.95
N PHE A 205 4.65 43.57 -7.71
CA PHE A 205 3.36 44.12 -7.23
C PHE A 205 3.53 45.44 -6.47
N ASP A 206 4.61 46.17 -6.68
CA ASP A 206 4.86 47.48 -6.06
C ASP A 206 4.70 47.52 -4.53
N GLY A 207 5.11 46.43 -3.85
CA GLY A 207 5.03 46.29 -2.41
C GLY A 207 3.67 45.82 -1.86
N ASP A 208 2.77 45.36 -2.71
CA ASP A 208 1.45 44.88 -2.29
C ASP A 208 1.51 43.43 -1.74
N HIS A 209 1.57 43.33 -0.42
CA HIS A 209 1.60 42.05 0.29
C HIS A 209 0.34 41.19 0.07
N GLU A 210 -0.81 41.82 -0.11
CA GLU A 210 -2.06 41.09 -0.32
C GLU A 210 -2.09 40.40 -1.69
N LYS A 211 -1.57 41.07 -2.72
CA LYS A 211 -1.39 40.43 -4.06
C LYS A 211 -0.46 39.24 -3.99
N CYS A 212 0.66 39.33 -3.25
CA CYS A 212 1.57 38.18 -3.06
C CYS A 212 0.86 37.01 -2.38
N ARG A 213 0.08 37.27 -1.34
CA ARG A 213 -0.71 36.25 -0.64
C ARG A 213 -1.74 35.62 -1.59
N ARG A 214 -2.46 36.43 -2.34
CA ARG A 214 -3.47 35.96 -3.32
C ARG A 214 -2.84 35.19 -4.48
N LEU A 215 -1.61 35.50 -4.89
CA LEU A 215 -0.90 34.77 -5.92
C LEU A 215 -0.76 33.28 -5.55
N ASP A 216 -0.26 32.97 -4.36
CA ASP A 216 -0.14 31.59 -3.86
C ASP A 216 -1.49 30.87 -3.83
N GLN A 217 -2.51 31.53 -3.27
CA GLN A 217 -3.83 30.94 -3.14
C GLN A 217 -4.46 30.62 -4.49
N ARG A 218 -4.41 31.57 -5.44
CA ARG A 218 -5.01 31.39 -6.77
C ARG A 218 -4.28 30.33 -7.60
N ILE A 219 -2.94 30.25 -7.49
CA ILE A 219 -2.18 29.17 -8.15
C ILE A 219 -2.60 27.81 -7.56
N ALA A 220 -2.71 27.69 -6.24
CA ALA A 220 -3.13 26.43 -5.62
C ALA A 220 -4.53 26.03 -6.09
N GLU A 221 -5.49 26.94 -6.11
CA GLU A 221 -6.86 26.69 -6.60
C GLU A 221 -6.87 26.22 -8.06
N LYS A 222 -6.10 26.90 -8.95
CA LYS A 222 -6.00 26.53 -10.37
C LYS A 222 -5.37 25.13 -10.57
N MET A 223 -4.51 24.71 -9.65
CA MET A 223 -3.88 23.39 -9.67
C MET A 223 -4.65 22.33 -8.87
N GLY A 224 -5.84 22.65 -8.32
CA GLY A 224 -6.71 21.72 -7.60
C GLY A 224 -6.31 21.46 -6.15
N PHE A 225 -5.51 22.33 -5.54
CA PHE A 225 -5.07 22.23 -4.15
C PHE A 225 -5.79 23.22 -3.25
N SER A 226 -5.97 22.88 -1.98
CA SER A 226 -6.63 23.73 -0.97
C SER A 226 -5.79 24.92 -0.53
N GLY A 227 -4.50 24.99 -0.92
CA GLY A 227 -3.58 26.06 -0.59
C GLY A 227 -2.12 25.68 -0.70
N CYS A 228 -1.26 26.58 -0.23
CA CYS A 228 0.18 26.39 -0.17
C CYS A 228 0.66 26.23 1.27
N TYR A 229 1.85 25.66 1.46
CA TYR A 229 2.50 25.69 2.77
C TYR A 229 2.71 27.14 3.22
N PRO A 230 2.41 27.47 4.47
CA PRO A 230 2.39 28.88 4.93
C PRO A 230 3.80 29.50 4.94
N VAL A 231 4.81 28.71 5.21
CA VAL A 231 6.22 29.11 5.20
C VAL A 231 7.09 28.05 4.56
N SER A 232 8.16 28.48 3.88
CA SER A 232 9.17 27.61 3.29
C SER A 232 10.46 28.39 3.08
N GLY A 233 11.54 27.69 2.77
CA GLY A 233 12.69 28.29 2.10
C GLY A 233 12.43 28.39 0.58
N GLN A 234 13.47 28.17 -0.21
CA GLN A 234 13.32 28.06 -1.68
C GLN A 234 12.49 26.82 -2.08
N THR A 235 12.53 25.76 -1.27
CA THR A 235 11.87 24.48 -1.48
C THR A 235 10.81 24.25 -0.40
N TYR A 236 9.85 23.35 -0.66
CA TYR A 236 9.04 22.78 0.42
C TYR A 236 9.93 21.96 1.38
N SER A 237 9.51 21.80 2.61
CA SER A 237 10.23 20.98 3.58
C SER A 237 10.38 19.53 3.09
N ARG A 238 11.60 19.04 2.96
CA ARG A 238 11.88 17.63 2.56
C ARG A 238 11.32 16.60 3.54
N LYS A 239 10.86 17.06 4.70
CA LYS A 239 10.08 16.23 5.63
C LYS A 239 8.77 15.70 4.99
N ILE A 240 8.25 16.37 3.95
CA ILE A 240 7.08 15.89 3.21
C ILE A 240 7.43 14.60 2.46
N ASP A 241 8.57 14.54 1.79
CA ASP A 241 9.03 13.31 1.11
C ASP A 241 9.18 12.15 2.10
N SER A 242 9.77 12.45 3.28
CA SER A 242 9.89 11.47 4.36
C SER A 242 8.53 10.96 4.85
N ARG A 243 7.54 11.84 5.02
CA ARG A 243 6.17 11.44 5.40
C ARG A 243 5.52 10.58 4.33
N VAL A 244 5.67 10.95 3.06
CA VAL A 244 5.12 10.19 1.92
C VAL A 244 5.69 8.76 1.92
N ILE A 245 7.01 8.62 1.90
CA ILE A 245 7.62 7.28 1.85
C ILE A 245 7.36 6.48 3.14
N SER A 246 7.21 7.14 4.31
CA SER A 246 6.84 6.44 5.54
C SER A 246 5.44 5.80 5.47
N VAL A 247 4.47 6.46 4.85
CA VAL A 247 3.13 5.88 4.60
C VAL A 247 3.22 4.71 3.64
N LEU A 248 3.99 4.83 2.55
CA LEU A 248 4.22 3.70 1.64
C LEU A 248 4.90 2.51 2.34
N ALA A 249 5.84 2.78 3.24
CA ALA A 249 6.51 1.76 4.03
C ALA A 249 5.55 1.06 5.01
N GLY A 250 4.57 1.76 5.57
CA GLY A 250 3.48 1.18 6.37
C GLY A 250 2.67 0.17 5.55
N ILE A 251 2.21 0.57 4.36
CA ILE A 251 1.48 -0.33 3.45
C ILE A 251 2.35 -1.55 3.06
N ALA A 252 3.63 -1.34 2.78
CA ALA A 252 4.57 -2.41 2.48
C ALA A 252 4.74 -3.38 3.66
N GLN A 253 4.76 -2.88 4.89
CA GLN A 253 4.83 -3.70 6.11
C GLN A 253 3.60 -4.62 6.22
N SER A 254 2.40 -4.10 6.02
CA SER A 254 1.15 -4.86 6.04
C SER A 254 1.11 -5.92 4.93
N ALA A 255 1.54 -5.55 3.71
CA ALA A 255 1.64 -6.47 2.59
C ALA A 255 2.67 -7.60 2.84
N HIS A 256 3.81 -7.27 3.45
CA HIS A 256 4.82 -8.26 3.82
C HIS A 256 4.26 -9.28 4.83
N LYS A 257 3.54 -8.78 5.85
CA LYS A 257 2.90 -9.64 6.87
C LYS A 257 1.89 -10.58 6.23
N PHE A 258 0.99 -10.09 5.38
CA PHE A 258 0.07 -10.91 4.60
C PHE A 258 0.80 -11.99 3.79
N SER A 259 1.84 -11.61 3.06
CA SER A 259 2.59 -12.54 2.21
C SER A 259 3.26 -13.67 3.00
N ASN A 260 3.73 -13.38 4.21
CA ASN A 260 4.26 -14.41 5.12
C ASN A 260 3.19 -15.40 5.55
N ASP A 261 2.01 -14.91 5.93
CA ASP A 261 0.88 -15.77 6.32
C ASP A 261 0.46 -16.70 5.17
N ILE A 262 0.35 -16.17 3.94
CA ILE A 262 0.02 -16.99 2.75
C ILE A 262 1.09 -18.06 2.51
N ARG A 263 2.37 -17.73 2.61
CA ARG A 263 3.48 -18.69 2.44
C ARG A 263 3.42 -19.81 3.48
N LEU A 264 3.13 -19.48 4.74
CA LEU A 264 2.97 -20.45 5.81
C LEU A 264 1.71 -21.33 5.62
N LEU A 265 0.59 -20.73 5.21
CA LEU A 265 -0.64 -21.45 4.92
C LEU A 265 -0.50 -22.37 3.70
N GLN A 266 0.26 -21.95 2.70
CA GLN A 266 0.58 -22.78 1.53
C GLN A 266 1.53 -23.96 1.89
N HIS A 267 2.48 -23.75 2.82
CA HIS A 267 3.28 -24.82 3.38
C HIS A 267 2.38 -25.87 4.06
N LEU A 268 1.38 -25.44 4.81
CA LEU A 268 0.37 -26.30 5.43
C LEU A 268 -0.62 -26.90 4.41
N LYS A 269 -0.59 -26.48 3.14
CA LYS A 269 -1.54 -26.88 2.09
C LYS A 269 -2.99 -26.51 2.41
N GLU A 270 -3.23 -25.53 3.25
CA GLU A 270 -4.55 -25.08 3.67
C GLU A 270 -5.12 -23.99 2.78
N VAL A 271 -4.25 -23.04 2.38
CA VAL A 271 -4.56 -21.94 1.46
C VAL A 271 -3.40 -21.75 0.51
N GLU A 272 -3.67 -21.59 -0.77
CA GLU A 272 -2.67 -21.34 -1.82
C GLU A 272 -2.98 -20.04 -2.57
N GLU A 273 -1.91 -19.36 -3.03
CA GLU A 273 -2.05 -18.29 -4.01
C GLU A 273 -2.52 -18.85 -5.36
N PRO A 274 -3.09 -18.01 -6.25
CA PRO A 274 -3.55 -18.47 -7.56
C PRO A 274 -2.39 -19.03 -8.40
N PHE A 275 -2.68 -20.11 -9.14
CA PHE A 275 -1.75 -20.76 -10.03
C PHE A 275 -2.38 -20.92 -11.42
N GLU A 276 -1.78 -20.33 -12.43
CA GLU A 276 -2.32 -20.33 -13.78
C GLU A 276 -2.11 -21.67 -14.51
N LYS A 277 -2.99 -21.99 -15.45
CA LYS A 277 -3.01 -23.28 -16.15
C LYS A 277 -1.67 -23.64 -16.81
N HIS A 278 -0.93 -22.66 -17.30
CA HIS A 278 0.35 -22.85 -17.99
C HIS A 278 1.56 -22.36 -17.19
N GLN A 279 1.35 -21.98 -15.93
CA GLN A 279 2.41 -21.53 -15.05
C GLN A 279 3.32 -22.69 -14.66
N ILE A 280 4.63 -22.45 -14.66
CA ILE A 280 5.63 -23.42 -14.19
C ILE A 280 6.09 -22.98 -12.80
N GLY A 281 5.80 -23.77 -11.77
CA GLY A 281 6.18 -23.49 -10.39
C GLY A 281 7.60 -23.91 -10.03
N SER A 282 8.19 -24.87 -10.79
CA SER A 282 9.53 -25.37 -10.55
C SER A 282 10.09 -25.99 -11.83
N SER A 283 11.36 -25.69 -12.13
CA SER A 283 12.07 -26.28 -13.28
C SER A 283 12.40 -27.75 -13.10
N ALA A 284 12.51 -28.23 -11.86
CA ALA A 284 12.92 -29.61 -11.55
C ALA A 284 11.76 -30.52 -11.13
N MET A 285 10.75 -29.97 -10.45
CA MET A 285 9.60 -30.72 -9.94
C MET A 285 8.30 -30.12 -10.46
N ALA A 286 7.76 -30.65 -11.52
CA ALA A 286 6.60 -30.12 -12.25
C ALA A 286 5.33 -29.95 -11.36
N TYR A 287 5.18 -30.79 -10.34
CA TYR A 287 4.06 -30.75 -9.38
C TYR A 287 4.19 -29.58 -8.37
N LYS A 288 5.42 -29.08 -8.11
CA LYS A 288 5.68 -28.12 -7.06
C LYS A 288 5.11 -26.73 -7.41
N ARG A 289 4.24 -26.23 -6.56
CA ARG A 289 3.67 -24.86 -6.64
C ARG A 289 4.35 -23.97 -5.61
N ASN A 290 5.22 -23.09 -6.06
CA ASN A 290 5.87 -22.12 -5.18
C ASN A 290 5.00 -20.87 -5.05
N PRO A 291 4.91 -20.25 -3.86
CA PRO A 291 4.17 -19.00 -3.63
C PRO A 291 4.96 -17.80 -4.16
N MET A 292 5.26 -17.78 -5.46
CA MET A 292 6.18 -16.80 -6.06
C MET A 292 5.66 -15.37 -6.03
N ARG A 293 4.33 -15.17 -6.06
CA ARG A 293 3.71 -13.84 -5.96
C ARG A 293 3.86 -13.30 -4.55
N SER A 294 3.58 -14.13 -3.55
CA SER A 294 3.77 -13.76 -2.13
C SER A 294 5.24 -13.54 -1.79
N GLU A 295 6.17 -14.33 -2.32
CA GLU A 295 7.62 -14.10 -2.16
C GLU A 295 8.05 -12.77 -2.78
N ARG A 296 7.47 -12.39 -3.92
CA ARG A 296 7.74 -11.12 -4.59
C ARG A 296 7.16 -9.93 -3.82
N ILE A 297 5.95 -10.05 -3.27
CA ILE A 297 5.40 -9.05 -2.34
C ILE A 297 6.38 -8.82 -1.19
N ALA A 298 6.86 -9.88 -0.53
CA ALA A 298 7.79 -9.77 0.58
C ALA A 298 9.10 -9.06 0.18
N SER A 299 9.67 -9.42 -0.97
CA SER A 299 10.95 -8.85 -1.42
C SER A 299 10.83 -7.37 -1.83
N LEU A 300 9.77 -6.99 -2.53
CA LEU A 300 9.49 -5.58 -2.87
C LEU A 300 9.17 -4.76 -1.62
N SER A 301 8.47 -5.35 -0.64
CA SER A 301 8.18 -4.69 0.63
C SER A 301 9.46 -4.36 1.41
N ASN A 302 10.42 -5.27 1.44
CA ASN A 302 11.74 -5.00 2.04
C ASN A 302 12.44 -3.82 1.36
N TYR A 303 12.30 -3.70 0.03
CA TYR A 303 12.86 -2.58 -0.72
C TYR A 303 12.23 -1.24 -0.27
N VAL A 304 10.89 -1.14 -0.24
CA VAL A 304 10.19 0.10 0.16
C VAL A 304 10.51 0.48 1.61
N MET A 305 10.50 -0.49 2.52
CA MET A 305 10.85 -0.23 3.94
C MET A 305 12.30 0.25 4.10
N SER A 306 13.24 -0.28 3.32
CA SER A 306 14.63 0.18 3.33
C SER A 306 14.79 1.56 2.71
N ASP A 307 14.05 1.85 1.65
CA ASP A 307 14.07 3.14 0.94
C ASP A 307 13.58 4.30 1.83
N MET A 308 12.75 4.03 2.83
CA MET A 308 12.27 5.03 3.80
C MET A 308 13.41 5.81 4.46
N MET A 309 14.60 5.23 4.59
CA MET A 309 15.77 5.89 5.17
C MET A 309 16.29 7.05 4.30
N ASN A 310 16.15 6.96 2.99
CA ASN A 310 16.65 7.99 2.06
C ASN A 310 16.02 9.36 2.34
N PRO A 311 14.70 9.57 2.25
CA PRO A 311 14.10 10.88 2.49
C PRO A 311 14.22 11.32 3.96
N MET A 312 14.32 10.40 4.93
CA MET A 312 14.60 10.77 6.33
C MET A 312 15.96 11.43 6.47
N LEU A 313 16.99 10.83 5.88
CA LEU A 313 18.35 11.37 5.91
C LEU A 313 18.42 12.72 5.17
N VAL A 314 17.85 12.78 3.96
CA VAL A 314 17.81 14.01 3.16
C VAL A 314 17.12 15.15 3.92
N ALA A 315 15.98 14.88 4.56
CA ALA A 315 15.26 15.90 5.34
C ALA A 315 16.10 16.43 6.51
N SER A 316 16.89 15.56 7.15
CA SER A 316 17.71 15.94 8.33
C SER A 316 18.98 16.70 7.99
N THR A 317 19.46 16.58 6.72
CA THR A 317 20.72 17.19 6.28
C THR A 317 20.54 18.48 5.45
N GLN A 318 19.31 19.00 5.31
CA GLN A 318 19.06 20.26 4.61
C GLN A 318 19.65 21.44 5.39
N TRP A 319 20.21 22.42 4.65
CA TRP A 319 20.82 23.62 5.22
C TRP A 319 20.01 24.86 4.90
N PHE A 320 19.65 25.62 5.90
CA PHE A 320 18.99 26.93 5.78
C PHE A 320 17.84 26.90 4.77
N GLU A 321 17.81 27.81 3.81
CA GLU A 321 16.75 27.95 2.81
C GLU A 321 16.88 27.01 1.62
N ARG A 322 18.09 26.45 1.39
CA ARG A 322 18.35 25.53 0.27
C ARG A 322 19.71 24.85 0.36
N THR A 323 19.75 23.53 0.19
CA THR A 323 20.90 22.77 -0.30
C THR A 323 20.47 21.96 -1.52
N LEU A 324 21.41 21.37 -2.28
CA LEU A 324 21.11 20.59 -3.49
C LEU A 324 21.30 19.08 -3.29
N ASP A 325 21.71 18.64 -2.13
CA ASP A 325 21.95 17.23 -1.80
C ASP A 325 20.69 16.35 -1.86
N ASP A 326 19.50 16.95 -1.74
CA ASP A 326 18.22 16.30 -1.95
C ASP A 326 17.98 15.87 -3.42
N SER A 327 18.48 16.64 -4.37
CA SER A 327 18.07 16.60 -5.76
C SER A 327 18.29 15.23 -6.42
N ALA A 328 19.46 14.64 -6.30
CA ALA A 328 19.75 13.32 -6.87
C ALA A 328 19.04 12.21 -6.09
N ASN A 329 19.08 12.26 -4.76
CA ASN A 329 18.50 11.23 -3.90
C ASN A 329 16.99 11.11 -4.11
N LYS A 330 16.23 12.22 -4.04
CA LYS A 330 14.76 12.17 -4.17
C LYS A 330 14.29 11.77 -5.57
N ARG A 331 15.10 12.02 -6.62
CA ARG A 331 14.80 11.59 -8.00
C ARG A 331 14.83 10.06 -8.15
N LEU A 332 15.51 9.37 -7.25
CA LEU A 332 15.56 7.91 -7.17
C LEU A 332 14.54 7.40 -6.15
N SER A 333 14.70 7.79 -4.89
CA SER A 333 13.95 7.21 -3.76
C SER A 333 12.43 7.42 -3.89
N VAL A 334 11.98 8.61 -4.24
CA VAL A 334 10.53 8.88 -4.30
C VAL A 334 9.85 8.10 -5.43
N PRO A 335 10.28 8.20 -6.72
CA PRO A 335 9.66 7.41 -7.78
C PRO A 335 9.75 5.90 -7.55
N GLU A 336 10.90 5.40 -7.12
CA GLU A 336 11.11 3.96 -6.92
C GLU A 336 10.27 3.41 -5.76
N GLY A 337 10.08 4.18 -4.69
CA GLY A 337 9.15 3.85 -3.62
C GLY A 337 7.71 3.67 -4.13
N PHE A 338 7.24 4.59 -4.97
CA PHE A 338 5.90 4.51 -5.58
C PHE A 338 5.79 3.38 -6.60
N LEU A 339 6.78 3.18 -7.47
CA LEU A 339 6.78 2.08 -8.44
C LEU A 339 6.77 0.72 -7.75
N ALA A 340 7.51 0.59 -6.65
CA ALA A 340 7.55 -0.65 -5.89
C ALA A 340 6.22 -0.94 -5.16
N ILE A 341 5.63 0.06 -4.49
CA ILE A 341 4.35 -0.12 -3.78
C ILE A 341 3.20 -0.38 -4.75
N ASP A 342 3.23 0.20 -5.93
CA ASP A 342 2.28 -0.04 -6.99
C ASP A 342 2.30 -1.52 -7.43
N GLY A 343 3.48 -2.07 -7.69
CA GLY A 343 3.66 -3.49 -7.98
C GLY A 343 3.26 -4.42 -6.84
N ILE A 344 3.53 -4.02 -5.58
CA ILE A 344 3.09 -4.76 -4.38
C ILE A 344 1.57 -4.87 -4.34
N LEU A 345 0.86 -3.76 -4.55
CA LEU A 345 -0.60 -3.72 -4.48
C LEU A 345 -1.26 -4.48 -5.63
N ASP A 346 -0.69 -4.45 -6.84
CA ASP A 346 -1.17 -5.28 -7.95
C ASP A 346 -1.00 -6.77 -7.67
N LEU A 347 0.15 -7.17 -7.14
CA LEU A 347 0.38 -8.55 -6.71
C LEU A 347 -0.55 -8.96 -5.57
N TYR A 348 -0.74 -8.08 -4.58
CA TYR A 348 -1.63 -8.34 -3.45
C TYR A 348 -3.07 -8.55 -3.94
N LEU A 349 -3.58 -7.64 -4.77
CA LEU A 349 -4.92 -7.74 -5.36
C LEU A 349 -5.07 -9.06 -6.15
N ASN A 350 -4.10 -9.41 -6.97
CA ASN A 350 -4.10 -10.64 -7.74
C ASN A 350 -4.11 -11.89 -6.85
N VAL A 351 -3.30 -11.92 -5.81
CA VAL A 351 -3.26 -13.05 -4.86
C VAL A 351 -4.60 -13.20 -4.15
N VAL A 352 -5.18 -12.11 -3.64
CA VAL A 352 -6.45 -12.16 -2.88
C VAL A 352 -7.62 -12.60 -3.76
N ASP A 353 -7.73 -12.06 -4.99
CA ASP A 353 -8.81 -12.41 -5.93
C ASP A 353 -8.78 -13.90 -6.31
N GLY A 354 -7.60 -14.52 -6.29
CA GLY A 354 -7.39 -15.91 -6.68
C GLY A 354 -7.10 -16.91 -5.55
N LEU A 355 -7.19 -16.54 -4.27
CA LEU A 355 -6.89 -17.44 -3.15
C LEU A 355 -7.73 -18.72 -3.19
N VAL A 356 -7.04 -19.86 -3.10
CA VAL A 356 -7.66 -21.19 -3.06
C VAL A 356 -7.59 -21.74 -1.64
N VAL A 357 -8.74 -22.09 -1.07
CA VAL A 357 -8.86 -22.69 0.26
C VAL A 357 -9.17 -24.18 0.11
N TYR A 358 -8.52 -25.02 0.89
CA TYR A 358 -8.70 -26.48 0.91
C TYR A 358 -9.37 -26.95 2.21
N PRO A 359 -10.71 -26.91 2.33
CA PRO A 359 -11.44 -27.22 3.56
C PRO A 359 -11.15 -28.61 4.11
N LYS A 360 -10.93 -29.61 3.26
CA LYS A 360 -10.63 -30.98 3.69
C LYS A 360 -9.24 -31.14 4.30
N VAL A 361 -8.25 -30.36 3.85
CA VAL A 361 -6.93 -30.32 4.46
C VAL A 361 -7.01 -29.64 5.83
N ILE A 362 -7.72 -28.51 5.89
CA ILE A 362 -7.97 -27.79 7.15
C ILE A 362 -8.68 -28.70 8.15
N GLU A 363 -9.73 -29.42 7.73
CA GLU A 363 -10.46 -30.38 8.58
C GLU A 363 -9.52 -31.47 9.13
N LYS A 364 -8.66 -32.05 8.27
CA LYS A 364 -7.70 -33.06 8.69
C LYS A 364 -6.75 -32.53 9.77
N HIS A 365 -6.17 -31.33 9.58
CA HIS A 365 -5.28 -30.73 10.57
C HIS A 365 -6.03 -30.37 11.86
N MET A 366 -7.24 -29.86 11.73
CA MET A 366 -8.10 -29.54 12.87
C MET A 366 -8.37 -30.77 13.71
N MET A 367 -8.80 -31.88 13.09
CA MET A 367 -9.15 -33.10 13.80
C MET A 367 -7.95 -33.79 14.47
N ALA A 368 -6.74 -33.56 13.99
CA ALA A 368 -5.53 -34.05 14.65
C ALA A 368 -5.25 -33.37 16.01
N GLU A 369 -5.67 -32.10 16.15
CA GLU A 369 -5.36 -31.27 17.32
C GLU A 369 -6.58 -31.04 18.23
N LEU A 370 -7.79 -31.08 17.67
CA LEU A 370 -9.04 -30.74 18.37
C LEU A 370 -9.29 -31.59 19.64
N PRO A 371 -8.97 -32.90 19.69
CA PRO A 371 -9.14 -33.67 20.91
C PRO A 371 -8.40 -33.08 22.11
N PHE A 372 -7.18 -32.53 21.91
CA PHE A 372 -6.42 -31.88 22.99
C PHE A 372 -7.08 -30.55 23.43
N MET A 373 -7.71 -29.83 22.51
CA MET A 373 -8.36 -28.53 22.78
C MET A 373 -9.74 -28.71 23.40
N ALA A 374 -10.40 -29.83 23.12
CA ALA A 374 -11.72 -30.14 23.60
C ALA A 374 -11.76 -30.73 25.04
N THR A 375 -10.61 -30.98 25.64
CA THR A 375 -10.49 -31.65 26.95
C THR A 375 -11.31 -30.98 28.06
N GLU A 376 -11.41 -29.65 28.08
CA GLU A 376 -12.27 -28.95 29.05
C GLU A 376 -13.74 -29.24 28.82
N ASN A 377 -14.20 -29.23 27.60
CA ASN A 377 -15.60 -29.53 27.27
C ASN A 377 -15.94 -30.98 27.59
N ILE A 378 -15.05 -31.92 27.24
CA ILE A 378 -15.19 -33.34 27.56
C ILE A 378 -15.27 -33.55 29.07
N MET A 379 -14.41 -32.88 29.84
CA MET A 379 -14.44 -32.92 31.29
C MET A 379 -15.79 -32.43 31.85
N MET A 380 -16.31 -31.32 31.31
CA MET A 380 -17.60 -30.76 31.74
C MET A 380 -18.77 -31.68 31.40
N ASP A 381 -18.73 -32.37 30.25
CA ASP A 381 -19.73 -33.32 29.85
C ASP A 381 -19.68 -34.57 30.76
N ALA A 382 -18.49 -35.06 31.11
CA ALA A 382 -18.30 -36.14 32.06
C ALA A 382 -18.76 -35.77 33.49
N VAL A 383 -18.54 -34.53 33.94
CA VAL A 383 -19.09 -34.03 35.23
C VAL A 383 -20.62 -34.05 35.22
N LYS A 384 -21.26 -33.61 34.13
CA LYS A 384 -22.72 -33.70 33.98
C LYS A 384 -23.23 -35.15 34.01
N ALA A 385 -22.42 -36.09 33.53
CA ALA A 385 -22.68 -37.54 33.62
C ALA A 385 -22.43 -38.13 35.01
N GLY A 386 -22.04 -37.32 36.02
CA GLY A 386 -21.88 -37.69 37.42
C GLY A 386 -20.44 -37.90 37.89
N GLY A 387 -19.43 -37.56 37.06
CA GLY A 387 -18.02 -37.71 37.42
C GLY A 387 -17.51 -36.60 38.35
N ASP A 388 -16.45 -36.91 39.14
CA ASP A 388 -15.76 -35.93 39.98
C ASP A 388 -14.81 -35.06 39.14
N ARG A 389 -14.98 -33.73 39.20
CA ARG A 389 -14.21 -32.78 38.39
C ARG A 389 -12.69 -32.87 38.62
N GLN A 390 -12.26 -33.08 39.86
CA GLN A 390 -10.82 -33.11 40.20
C GLN A 390 -10.17 -34.41 39.71
N GLU A 391 -10.85 -35.52 39.92
CA GLU A 391 -10.42 -36.81 39.41
C GLU A 391 -10.36 -36.80 37.88
N LEU A 392 -11.40 -36.32 37.22
CA LEU A 392 -11.46 -36.23 35.75
C LEU A 392 -10.36 -35.32 35.19
N HIS A 393 -10.04 -34.23 35.87
CA HIS A 393 -8.93 -33.34 35.42
C HIS A 393 -7.59 -34.06 35.43
N GLU A 394 -7.27 -34.80 36.47
CA GLU A 394 -5.99 -35.56 36.55
C GLU A 394 -5.97 -36.68 35.51
N ARG A 395 -7.08 -37.39 35.33
CA ARG A 395 -7.19 -38.42 34.29
C ARG A 395 -6.97 -37.85 32.88
N ILE A 396 -7.63 -36.75 32.55
CA ILE A 396 -7.42 -36.09 31.24
C ILE A 396 -5.95 -35.68 31.04
N ARG A 397 -5.28 -35.19 32.08
CA ARG A 397 -3.87 -34.86 32.04
C ARG A 397 -3.01 -36.09 31.71
N GLU A 398 -3.23 -37.20 32.41
CA GLU A 398 -2.51 -38.45 32.17
C GLU A 398 -2.72 -38.99 30.75
N LEU A 399 -4.02 -39.10 30.33
CA LEU A 399 -4.38 -39.60 29.00
C LEU A 399 -3.90 -38.68 27.88
N SER A 400 -3.88 -37.37 28.11
CA SER A 400 -3.31 -36.38 27.14
C SER A 400 -1.79 -36.56 26.98
N MET A 401 -1.09 -36.88 28.05
CA MET A 401 0.36 -37.17 27.97
C MET A 401 0.62 -38.49 27.21
N GLU A 402 -0.21 -39.48 27.41
CA GLU A 402 -0.13 -40.76 26.68
C GLU A 402 -0.43 -40.57 25.20
N ALA A 403 -1.52 -39.88 24.85
CA ALA A 403 -1.86 -39.55 23.48
C ALA A 403 -0.78 -38.68 22.82
N GLY A 404 -0.23 -37.71 23.54
CA GLY A 404 0.91 -36.89 23.07
C GLY A 404 2.15 -37.71 22.78
N ARG A 405 2.44 -38.76 23.55
CA ARG A 405 3.50 -39.70 23.27
C ARG A 405 3.22 -40.51 22.00
N THR A 406 1.98 -41.02 21.85
CA THR A 406 1.53 -41.75 20.65
C THR A 406 1.77 -40.93 19.38
N VAL A 407 1.40 -39.64 19.40
CA VAL A 407 1.59 -38.73 18.26
C VAL A 407 3.07 -38.42 18.02
N LYS A 408 3.81 -38.00 19.06
CA LYS A 408 5.17 -37.44 18.89
C LYS A 408 6.28 -38.46 18.84
N VAL A 409 6.16 -39.56 19.60
CA VAL A 409 7.18 -40.57 19.69
C VAL A 409 6.91 -41.71 18.71
N GLU A 410 5.66 -42.12 18.57
CA GLU A 410 5.31 -43.27 17.74
C GLU A 410 4.88 -42.86 16.32
N GLY A 411 4.62 -41.58 16.07
CA GLY A 411 4.20 -41.07 14.77
C GLY A 411 2.82 -41.54 14.32
N LYS A 412 1.96 -41.91 15.26
CA LYS A 412 0.60 -42.40 15.02
C LYS A 412 -0.41 -41.26 15.17
N ASP A 413 -1.63 -41.52 14.73
CA ASP A 413 -2.75 -40.58 14.91
C ASP A 413 -3.10 -40.37 16.39
N ASN A 414 -3.70 -39.22 16.69
CA ASN A 414 -4.17 -38.86 18.03
C ASN A 414 -5.30 -39.83 18.48
N ASN A 415 -5.06 -40.56 19.55
CA ASN A 415 -5.97 -41.55 20.11
C ASN A 415 -6.60 -41.11 21.44
N LEU A 416 -6.54 -39.83 21.79
CA LEU A 416 -7.05 -39.34 23.09
C LEU A 416 -8.50 -39.67 23.33
N LEU A 417 -9.36 -39.59 22.32
CA LEU A 417 -10.77 -39.90 22.45
C LEU A 417 -11.02 -41.40 22.76
N ASP A 418 -10.22 -42.28 22.13
CA ASP A 418 -10.31 -43.74 22.41
C ASP A 418 -9.84 -44.03 23.83
N LEU A 419 -8.79 -43.39 24.31
CA LEU A 419 -8.29 -43.53 25.69
C LEU A 419 -9.34 -43.04 26.70
N ILE A 420 -10.01 -41.91 26.45
CA ILE A 420 -11.05 -41.38 27.31
C ILE A 420 -12.29 -42.30 27.29
N ALA A 421 -12.72 -42.79 26.13
CA ALA A 421 -13.84 -43.71 26.02
C ALA A 421 -13.61 -45.05 26.75
N ALA A 422 -12.35 -45.50 26.81
CA ALA A 422 -11.95 -46.72 27.52
C ALA A 422 -11.84 -46.55 29.04
N ASP A 423 -11.77 -45.32 29.56
CA ASP A 423 -11.66 -45.02 30.98
C ASP A 423 -13.05 -44.87 31.63
N PRO A 424 -13.42 -45.80 32.55
CA PRO A 424 -14.77 -45.80 33.18
C PRO A 424 -15.08 -44.51 33.96
N ALA A 425 -14.08 -43.74 34.40
CA ALA A 425 -14.27 -42.51 35.15
C ALA A 425 -15.07 -41.46 34.37
N PHE A 426 -14.99 -41.46 33.04
CA PHE A 426 -15.68 -40.48 32.20
C PHE A 426 -17.13 -40.84 31.92
N ASN A 427 -17.45 -42.13 31.91
CA ASN A 427 -18.80 -42.65 31.58
C ASN A 427 -19.37 -42.02 30.28
N LEU A 428 -18.49 -41.87 29.26
CA LEU A 428 -18.81 -41.35 27.93
C LEU A 428 -18.46 -42.37 26.85
N THR A 429 -19.35 -42.53 25.90
CA THR A 429 -19.12 -43.40 24.73
C THR A 429 -18.29 -42.65 23.67
N ILE A 430 -17.65 -43.38 22.77
CA ILE A 430 -16.93 -42.78 21.65
C ILE A 430 -17.86 -41.96 20.72
N GLU A 431 -19.13 -42.37 20.59
CA GLU A 431 -20.13 -41.63 19.82
C GLU A 431 -20.46 -40.27 20.46
N GLU A 432 -20.54 -40.21 21.80
CA GLU A 432 -20.79 -38.98 22.56
C GLU A 432 -19.57 -38.05 22.46
N LEU A 433 -18.37 -38.60 22.61
CA LEU A 433 -17.12 -37.85 22.43
C LEU A 433 -17.01 -37.26 21.02
N ASN A 434 -17.29 -38.06 19.99
CA ASN A 434 -17.26 -37.59 18.60
C ASN A 434 -18.26 -36.45 18.31
N LYS A 435 -19.45 -36.46 18.98
CA LYS A 435 -20.41 -35.33 18.89
C LYS A 435 -19.84 -34.03 19.45
N SER A 436 -18.91 -34.11 20.40
CA SER A 436 -18.22 -32.95 20.96
C SER A 436 -17.12 -32.42 20.05
N MET A 437 -16.70 -33.16 19.01
CA MET A 437 -15.63 -32.79 18.06
C MET A 437 -16.15 -31.98 16.88
N GLU A 438 -17.23 -31.23 17.02
CA GLU A 438 -17.70 -30.30 15.99
C GLU A 438 -16.89 -29.00 16.03
N PRO A 439 -16.02 -28.70 15.03
CA PRO A 439 -15.10 -27.57 15.08
C PRO A 439 -15.78 -26.21 15.24
N SER A 440 -16.99 -26.06 14.72
CA SER A 440 -17.74 -24.80 14.79
C SER A 440 -18.09 -24.38 16.23
N ARG A 441 -18.09 -25.30 17.18
CA ARG A 441 -18.33 -25.04 18.61
C ARG A 441 -17.17 -24.33 19.30
N TYR A 442 -15.97 -24.34 18.69
CA TYR A 442 -14.72 -23.86 19.30
C TYR A 442 -14.22 -22.54 18.73
N VAL A 443 -14.88 -21.97 17.70
CA VAL A 443 -14.44 -20.75 17.03
C VAL A 443 -14.85 -19.45 17.73
N GLY A 444 -15.52 -19.57 18.89
CA GLY A 444 -16.00 -18.41 19.66
C GLY A 444 -16.87 -17.49 18.82
N ARG A 445 -16.56 -16.19 18.83
CA ARG A 445 -17.28 -15.14 18.09
C ARG A 445 -16.65 -14.80 16.73
N ALA A 446 -15.88 -15.69 16.14
CA ALA A 446 -15.13 -15.40 14.90
C ALA A 446 -16.05 -14.95 13.76
N LYS A 447 -17.19 -15.62 13.57
CA LYS A 447 -18.21 -15.28 12.56
C LYS A 447 -18.78 -13.87 12.78
N GLU A 448 -19.27 -13.62 13.99
CA GLU A 448 -19.91 -12.34 14.36
C GLU A 448 -18.91 -11.17 14.27
N GLN A 449 -17.66 -11.39 14.69
CA GLN A 449 -16.59 -10.40 14.59
C GLN A 449 -16.27 -10.10 13.14
N THR A 450 -16.19 -11.11 12.27
CA THR A 450 -15.95 -10.94 10.84
C THR A 450 -17.07 -10.13 10.19
N THR A 451 -18.32 -10.52 10.42
CA THR A 451 -19.50 -9.82 9.88
C THR A 451 -19.53 -8.36 10.36
N ALA A 452 -19.41 -8.15 11.68
CA ALA A 452 -19.45 -6.80 12.25
C ALA A 452 -18.31 -5.90 11.74
N PHE A 453 -17.12 -6.45 11.56
CA PHE A 453 -15.97 -5.68 11.01
C PHE A 453 -16.20 -5.27 9.55
N ILE A 454 -16.70 -6.19 8.73
CA ILE A 454 -17.03 -5.89 7.34
C ILE A 454 -18.12 -4.82 7.28
N GLU A 455 -19.25 -5.02 7.95
CA GLU A 455 -20.42 -4.15 7.85
C GLU A 455 -20.20 -2.76 8.47
N LYS A 456 -19.50 -2.68 9.62
CA LYS A 456 -19.39 -1.43 10.39
C LYS A 456 -18.11 -0.63 10.14
N VAL A 457 -17.07 -1.28 9.65
CA VAL A 457 -15.76 -0.62 9.47
C VAL A 457 -15.36 -0.55 7.99
N VAL A 458 -15.44 -1.67 7.28
CA VAL A 458 -14.93 -1.74 5.91
C VAL A 458 -15.95 -1.22 4.89
N GLN A 459 -17.19 -1.69 4.95
CA GLN A 459 -18.21 -1.34 3.97
C GLN A 459 -18.48 0.17 3.89
N PRO A 460 -18.56 0.93 5.00
CA PRO A 460 -18.73 2.38 4.92
C PRO A 460 -17.64 3.09 4.11
N VAL A 461 -16.39 2.65 4.29
CA VAL A 461 -15.24 3.20 3.54
C VAL A 461 -15.32 2.84 2.06
N LEU A 462 -15.69 1.60 1.74
CA LEU A 462 -15.86 1.17 0.35
C LEU A 462 -17.03 1.89 -0.33
N ASP A 463 -18.11 2.17 0.38
CA ASP A 463 -19.27 2.91 -0.14
C ASP A 463 -18.93 4.37 -0.42
N GLU A 464 -18.10 4.99 0.43
CA GLU A 464 -17.60 6.36 0.20
C GLU A 464 -16.75 6.48 -1.07
N HIS A 465 -16.05 5.42 -1.45
CA HIS A 465 -15.13 5.39 -2.59
C HIS A 465 -15.55 4.41 -3.69
N LYS A 466 -16.83 4.12 -3.81
CA LYS A 466 -17.34 3.09 -4.73
C LYS A 466 -16.93 3.28 -6.19
N GLU A 467 -16.73 4.53 -6.63
CA GLU A 467 -16.30 4.87 -7.98
C GLU A 467 -14.85 4.44 -8.29
N MET A 468 -14.05 4.15 -7.25
CA MET A 468 -12.67 3.68 -7.37
C MET A 468 -12.56 2.15 -7.40
N LEU A 469 -13.66 1.44 -7.14
CA LEU A 469 -13.66 -0.02 -7.00
C LEU A 469 -13.81 -0.72 -8.35
N GLY A 470 -13.47 -2.02 -8.37
CA GLY A 470 -13.67 -2.91 -9.53
C GLY A 470 -12.49 -2.93 -10.51
N ILE A 471 -11.31 -2.44 -10.12
CA ILE A 471 -10.11 -2.61 -10.91
C ILE A 471 -9.65 -4.08 -10.86
N LYS A 472 -8.99 -4.52 -11.93
CA LYS A 472 -8.31 -5.81 -11.97
C LYS A 472 -6.81 -5.59 -11.98
N ALA A 473 -6.10 -6.43 -11.25
CA ALA A 473 -4.65 -6.40 -11.26
C ALA A 473 -4.11 -6.91 -12.61
N GLU A 474 -3.26 -6.12 -13.24
CA GLU A 474 -2.46 -6.56 -14.38
C GLU A 474 -1.06 -6.91 -13.86
N ILE A 475 -0.71 -8.19 -13.88
CA ILE A 475 0.64 -8.64 -13.51
C ILE A 475 1.40 -9.11 -14.76
N ASN A 476 2.63 -8.61 -14.87
CA ASN A 476 3.52 -8.94 -15.99
C ASN A 476 4.48 -10.11 -15.69
N VAL A 477 4.41 -10.67 -14.50
CA VAL A 477 5.36 -11.68 -13.99
C VAL A 477 4.71 -12.67 -13.04
#